data_bc6ce8c53e1bd6fff0c061ed971fafd5
#
_entry.id   bc6ce8c53e1bd6fff0c061ed971fafd5
#
_cell.length_a   1.000
_cell.length_b   1.000
_cell.length_c   1.000
_cell.angle_alpha   90.00
_cell.angle_beta   90.00
_cell.angle_gamma   90.00
#
_symmetry.space_group_name_H-M   'P 1'
#
loop_
_entity.id
_entity.type
_entity.pdbx_description
1 polymer ?
#
loop_
_entity_poly.entity_id
_entity_poly.type
_entity_poly.pdbx_seq_one_letter_code
_entity_poly.pdbx_strand_id
1 'polypeptide(L)'
;MTTEEKKIPFEQICFGLNRELDEQSLALFLRLFSKDELLATLIPRLKEDEIMGLVQKMTELLHKHLAEKEYHEIFLGDEKHSH
;
A
#
# COMPACT_ATOMS: atom_id res chain seq x y z
N MET A 1 -11.20 22.38 -7.26
CA MET A 1 -11.98 21.43 -7.39
C MET A 1 -11.40 20.09 -7.22
N THR A 2 -10.46 19.85 -7.84
CA THR A 2 -9.91 18.62 -7.74
C THR A 2 -9.30 18.33 -6.46
N THR A 3 -9.02 19.28 -5.66
CA THR A 3 -8.38 19.00 -4.45
C THR A 3 -9.23 18.12 -3.60
N GLU A 4 -10.50 18.20 -3.70
CA GLU A 4 -11.25 17.37 -2.89
C GLU A 4 -11.08 15.97 -3.20
N GLU A 5 -10.80 15.66 -4.37
CA GLU A 5 -10.63 14.32 -4.72
C GLU A 5 -9.47 13.72 -4.08
N LYS A 6 -8.51 14.50 -3.63
CA LYS A 6 -7.38 13.96 -3.03
C LYS A 6 -7.61 13.60 -1.61
N LYS A 7 -8.70 14.06 -1.03
CA LYS A 7 -8.95 13.71 0.32
C LYS A 7 -9.60 12.37 0.37
N ILE A 8 -9.14 11.50 1.20
CA ILE A 8 -9.67 10.18 1.32
C ILE A 8 -10.56 10.15 2.53
N PRO A 9 -11.87 9.95 2.37
CA PRO A 9 -12.79 10.00 3.48
C PRO A 9 -12.62 8.79 4.36
N PHE A 10 -12.06 9.01 5.50
CA PHE A 10 -11.80 7.94 6.43
C PHE A 10 -13.06 7.18 6.79
N GLU A 11 -14.17 7.84 6.83
CA GLU A 11 -15.40 7.18 7.18
C GLU A 11 -15.82 6.14 6.18
N GLN A 12 -15.30 6.20 4.98
CA GLN A 12 -15.64 5.24 3.97
C GLN A 12 -14.81 3.98 4.05
N ILE A 13 -13.84 3.94 4.94
CA ILE A 13 -13.00 2.76 5.06
C ILE A 13 -13.66 1.83 6.05
N CYS A 14 -14.13 0.69 5.55
CA CYS A 14 -14.85 -0.23 6.36
C CYS A 14 -14.50 -1.63 5.97
N PHE A 15 -14.18 -2.47 6.91
CA PHE A 15 -13.78 -3.82 6.62
C PHE A 15 -14.73 -4.83 7.23
N GLY A 16 -14.83 -5.95 6.58
CA GLY A 16 -15.62 -7.05 7.12
C GLY A 16 -17.04 -7.17 6.64
N LEU A 17 -17.47 -6.28 5.76
CA LEU A 17 -18.83 -6.32 5.28
C LEU A 17 -18.95 -7.22 4.04
N ASN A 18 -18.12 -7.02 3.05
CA ASN A 18 -18.10 -7.91 1.91
C ASN A 18 -16.80 -7.70 1.17
N ARG A 19 -16.50 -8.59 0.25
CA ARG A 19 -15.22 -8.59 -0.41
C ARG A 19 -14.97 -7.33 -1.22
N GLU A 20 -15.96 -6.89 -1.93
CA GLU A 20 -15.79 -5.73 -2.77
C GLU A 20 -15.49 -4.48 -1.95
N LEU A 21 -16.20 -4.31 -0.85
CA LEU A 21 -15.94 -3.17 0.00
C LEU A 21 -14.58 -3.30 0.69
N ASP A 22 -14.17 -4.52 1.02
CA ASP A 22 -12.88 -4.72 1.65
C ASP A 22 -11.77 -4.32 0.71
N GLU A 23 -11.89 -4.65 -0.57
CA GLU A 23 -10.85 -4.27 -1.52
C GLU A 23 -10.77 -2.76 -1.68
N GLN A 24 -11.91 -2.11 -1.77
CA GLN A 24 -11.93 -0.67 -1.91
C GLN A 24 -11.38 -0.01 -0.66
N SER A 25 -11.75 -0.51 0.50
CA SER A 25 -11.29 0.06 1.75
C SER A 25 -9.80 -0.11 1.92
N LEU A 26 -9.26 -1.25 1.50
CA LEU A 26 -7.84 -1.47 1.63
C LEU A 26 -7.08 -0.51 0.72
N ALA A 27 -7.57 -0.28 -0.49
CA ALA A 27 -6.90 0.65 -1.39
C ALA A 27 -6.86 2.05 -0.78
N LEU A 28 -7.97 2.49 -0.18
CA LEU A 28 -7.99 3.79 0.45
C LEU A 28 -7.08 3.83 1.67
N PHE A 29 -7.08 2.75 2.44
CA PHE A 29 -6.26 2.67 3.63
C PHE A 29 -4.78 2.76 3.27
N LEU A 30 -4.36 2.04 2.23
CA LEU A 30 -2.98 2.08 1.83
C LEU A 30 -2.59 3.44 1.27
N ARG A 31 -3.52 4.14 0.62
CA ARG A 31 -3.22 5.46 0.14
C ARG A 31 -2.99 6.43 1.29
N LEU A 32 -3.68 6.24 2.40
CA LEU A 32 -3.45 7.07 3.55
C LEU A 32 -2.04 6.83 4.09
N PHE A 33 -1.55 5.63 3.97
CA PHE A 33 -0.21 5.34 4.40
C PHE A 33 0.85 5.91 3.47
N SER A 34 0.49 6.34 2.27
CA SER A 34 1.52 6.88 1.40
C SER A 34 1.71 8.36 1.56
N LYS A 35 1.08 9.00 2.54
CA LYS A 35 1.30 10.40 2.75
C LYS A 35 2.66 10.61 3.37
N ASP A 36 3.42 11.53 2.82
CA ASP A 36 4.78 11.76 3.28
C ASP A 36 4.82 12.12 4.75
N GLU A 37 3.89 12.92 5.19
CA GLU A 37 3.92 13.35 6.56
C GLU A 37 3.69 12.20 7.52
N LEU A 38 2.80 11.28 7.16
CA LEU A 38 2.56 10.14 8.01
C LEU A 38 3.78 9.25 8.04
N LEU A 39 4.40 9.00 6.89
CA LEU A 39 5.54 8.12 6.85
C LEU A 39 6.71 8.72 7.64
N ALA A 40 6.92 10.01 7.50
CA ALA A 40 8.01 10.65 8.22
C ALA A 40 7.79 10.63 9.72
N THR A 41 6.56 10.60 10.16
CA THR A 41 6.26 10.59 11.58
C THR A 41 6.23 9.18 12.15
N LEU A 42 5.60 8.27 11.43
CA LEU A 42 5.41 6.93 11.94
C LEU A 42 6.65 6.06 11.87
N ILE A 43 7.33 6.07 10.75
CA ILE A 43 8.44 5.14 10.56
C ILE A 43 9.51 5.25 11.62
N PRO A 44 9.95 6.44 12.02
CA PRO A 44 10.98 6.51 13.05
C PRO A 44 10.53 5.97 14.40
N ARG A 45 9.23 5.81 14.60
CA ARG A 45 8.72 5.32 15.87
C ARG A 45 8.58 3.81 15.88
N LEU A 46 8.75 3.16 14.73
CA LEU A 46 8.61 1.72 14.67
C LEU A 46 9.83 1.02 15.20
N LYS A 47 9.63 -0.13 15.83
CA LYS A 47 10.74 -0.91 16.30
C LYS A 47 11.27 -1.71 15.14
N GLU A 48 12.48 -2.21 15.29
CA GLU A 48 13.10 -2.93 14.20
C GLU A 48 12.31 -4.14 13.79
N ASP A 49 11.78 -4.91 14.72
CA ASP A 49 11.02 -6.07 14.35
C ASP A 49 9.70 -5.69 13.69
N GLU A 50 9.16 -4.52 14.01
CA GLU A 50 7.94 -4.07 13.36
C GLU A 50 8.22 -3.73 11.91
N ILE A 51 9.35 -3.08 11.64
CA ILE A 51 9.71 -2.77 10.27
C ILE A 51 9.92 -4.05 9.49
N MET A 52 10.67 -4.98 10.05
CA MET A 52 10.97 -6.19 9.34
C MET A 52 9.72 -7.05 9.11
N GLY A 53 8.85 -7.11 10.10
CA GLY A 53 7.63 -7.87 9.97
C GLY A 53 6.73 -7.34 8.89
N LEU A 54 6.62 -6.02 8.80
CA LEU A 54 5.79 -5.41 7.81
C LEU A 54 6.35 -5.64 6.42
N VAL A 55 7.65 -5.45 6.25
CA VAL A 55 8.27 -5.65 4.95
C VAL A 55 8.14 -7.10 4.53
N GLN A 56 8.32 -8.03 5.47
CA GLN A 56 8.25 -9.41 5.13
C GLN A 56 6.85 -9.80 4.69
N LYS A 57 5.84 -9.34 5.40
CA LYS A 57 4.48 -9.70 5.05
C LYS A 57 4.10 -9.13 3.70
N MET A 58 4.42 -7.89 3.44
CA MET A 58 4.06 -7.28 2.19
C MET A 58 4.83 -7.92 1.04
N THR A 59 6.09 -8.26 1.26
CA THR A 59 6.88 -8.90 0.22
C THR A 59 6.31 -10.28 -0.09
N GLU A 60 5.89 -11.02 0.92
CA GLU A 60 5.31 -12.31 0.68
C GLU A 60 4.06 -12.20 -0.17
N LEU A 61 3.23 -11.21 0.09
CA LEU A 61 2.01 -11.04 -0.67
C LEU A 61 2.30 -10.65 -2.11
N LEU A 62 3.32 -9.83 -2.32
CA LEU A 62 3.68 -9.45 -3.67
C LEU A 62 4.12 -10.67 -4.46
N HIS A 63 5.00 -11.48 -3.89
CA HIS A 63 5.50 -12.63 -4.61
C HIS A 63 4.46 -13.74 -4.75
N LYS A 64 3.49 -13.78 -3.86
CA LYS A 64 2.47 -14.78 -3.95
C LYS A 64 1.48 -14.46 -5.05
N HIS A 65 1.19 -13.20 -5.26
CA HIS A 65 0.12 -12.80 -6.17
C HIS A 65 0.57 -12.15 -7.47
N LEU A 66 1.83 -11.74 -7.57
CA LEU A 66 2.29 -11.14 -8.80
C LEU A 66 3.31 -12.03 -9.49
N ALA A 67 3.24 -12.11 -10.80
CA ALA A 67 4.28 -12.79 -11.55
C ALA A 67 5.52 -11.94 -11.45
N GLU A 68 6.68 -12.54 -11.69
CA GLU A 68 7.92 -11.81 -11.56
C GLU A 68 7.96 -10.60 -12.47
N LYS A 69 7.44 -10.73 -13.67
CA LYS A 69 7.41 -9.61 -14.58
C LYS A 69 6.53 -8.50 -14.04
N GLU A 70 5.39 -8.85 -13.46
CA GLU A 70 4.49 -7.86 -12.90
C GLU A 70 5.16 -7.18 -11.70
N TYR A 71 5.87 -7.93 -10.90
CA TYR A 71 6.53 -7.39 -9.75
C TYR A 71 7.53 -6.31 -10.19
N HIS A 72 8.33 -6.61 -11.22
CA HIS A 72 9.30 -5.64 -11.68
C HIS A 72 8.65 -4.45 -12.35
N GLU A 73 7.66 -4.68 -13.16
CA GLU A 73 7.08 -3.58 -13.91
C GLU A 73 6.13 -2.73 -13.08
N ILE A 74 5.31 -3.36 -12.27
CA ILE A 74 4.30 -2.62 -11.56
C ILE A 74 4.80 -2.11 -10.22
N PHE A 75 5.43 -2.96 -9.45
CA PHE A 75 5.85 -2.55 -8.12
C PHE A 75 7.15 -1.76 -8.18
N LEU A 76 8.15 -2.26 -8.86
CA LEU A 76 9.42 -1.58 -8.92
C LEU A 76 9.47 -0.49 -9.99
N GLY A 77 8.53 -0.49 -10.89
CA GLY A 77 8.52 0.50 -11.95
C GLY A 77 9.67 0.34 -12.90
N ASP A 78 10.16 -0.89 -13.06
CA ASP A 78 11.38 -1.11 -13.79
C ASP A 78 11.11 -1.54 -15.18
N GLU A 79 10.42 -0.78 -15.95
CA GLU A 79 10.11 -1.20 -17.24
C GLU A 79 11.20 -1.21 -18.16
N LYS A 80 12.21 -0.46 -17.96
CA LYS A 80 13.23 -0.47 -18.87
C LYS A 80 14.08 -1.59 -18.82
N HIS A 81 14.10 -2.32 -17.82
CA HIS A 81 15.07 -3.29 -17.79
C HIS A 81 14.68 -4.39 -18.65
N SER A 82 13.62 -4.24 -19.33
CA SER A 82 13.27 -5.26 -20.18
C SER A 82 14.34 -5.41 -21.18
N HIS A 83 15.22 -4.54 -21.29
CA HIS A 83 16.25 -4.81 -22.18
C HIS A 83 17.51 -5.00 -21.43
#